data_d97686ba8a89a71e94e163385e9982c6
#
_entry.id   d97686ba8a89a71e94e163385e9982c6
#
_cell.length_a   1.000
_cell.length_b   1.000
_cell.length_c   1.000
_cell.angle_alpha   90.00
_cell.angle_beta   90.00
_cell.angle_gamma   90.00
#
_symmetry.space_group_name_H-M   'P 1'
#
loop_
_entity.id
_entity.type
_entity.pdbx_description
1 polymer ?
#
loop_
_entity_poly.entity_id
_entity_poly.type
_entity_poly.pdbx_seq_one_letter_code
_entity_poly.pdbx_strand_id
1 'polypeptide(L)'
;MRIAIPHSLDRDEARRRLRDKAAQAAAKAEGMATVTTRFSDEDHMVMTVSAMGYTLDCGIELAEKELVVEVDIPARLGFAKRMIEGMIREKSEKLLT
;
A
#
# COMPACT_ATOMS: atom_id res chain seq x y z
N MET A 1 11.16 2.48 4.82
CA MET A 1 10.34 1.77 5.83
C MET A 1 9.77 0.50 5.22
N ARG A 2 9.86 -0.59 5.93
CA ARG A 2 9.35 -1.89 5.49
C ARG A 2 8.42 -2.45 6.55
N ILE A 3 7.23 -2.87 6.13
CA ILE A 3 6.20 -3.40 7.03
C ILE A 3 5.76 -4.75 6.48
N ALA A 4 5.81 -5.79 7.30
CA ALA A 4 5.32 -7.12 6.93
C ALA A 4 4.09 -7.45 7.76
N ILE A 5 2.99 -7.76 7.10
CA ILE A 5 1.71 -8.09 7.74
C ILE A 5 1.41 -9.56 7.47
N PRO A 6 1.41 -10.42 8.48
CA PRO A 6 1.09 -11.83 8.25
C PRO A 6 -0.37 -12.03 7.86
N HIS A 7 -0.62 -13.03 7.01
CA HIS A 7 -1.97 -13.41 6.64
C HIS A 7 -2.06 -14.92 6.43
N SER A 8 -3.29 -15.42 6.45
CA SER A 8 -3.59 -16.83 6.21
C SER A 8 -4.55 -17.03 5.04
N LEU A 9 -4.70 -16.00 4.20
CA LEU A 9 -5.57 -16.06 3.04
C LEU A 9 -4.96 -16.92 1.93
N ASP A 10 -5.85 -17.57 1.16
CA ASP A 10 -5.47 -18.17 -0.10
C ASP A 10 -4.90 -17.10 -1.03
N ARG A 11 -3.92 -17.46 -1.86
CA ARG A 11 -3.22 -16.51 -2.72
C ARG A 11 -4.15 -15.77 -3.68
N ASP A 12 -5.10 -16.50 -4.30
CA ASP A 12 -6.04 -15.88 -5.21
C ASP A 12 -6.97 -14.89 -4.51
N GLU A 13 -7.41 -15.24 -3.31
CA GLU A 13 -8.23 -14.35 -2.49
C GLU A 13 -7.47 -13.10 -2.09
N ALA A 14 -6.21 -13.26 -1.68
CA ALA A 14 -5.37 -12.13 -1.31
C ALA A 14 -5.11 -11.20 -2.50
N ARG A 15 -4.85 -11.77 -3.68
CA ARG A 15 -4.67 -11.00 -4.92
C ARG A 15 -5.91 -10.19 -5.26
N ARG A 16 -7.08 -10.81 -5.16
CA ARG A 16 -8.35 -10.15 -5.45
C ARG A 16 -8.58 -8.98 -4.50
N ARG A 17 -8.38 -9.20 -3.22
CA ARG A 17 -8.54 -8.14 -2.21
C ARG A 17 -7.57 -6.98 -2.43
N LEU A 18 -6.34 -7.29 -2.80
CA LEU A 18 -5.33 -6.25 -3.07
C LEU A 18 -5.75 -5.37 -4.24
N ARG A 19 -6.22 -5.97 -5.34
CA ARG A 19 -6.69 -5.22 -6.52
C ARG A 19 -7.90 -4.36 -6.19
N ASP A 20 -8.87 -4.91 -5.48
CA ASP A 20 -10.09 -4.19 -5.11
C ASP A 20 -9.76 -3.00 -4.20
N LYS A 21 -8.90 -3.18 -3.22
CA LYS A 21 -8.51 -2.12 -2.31
C LYS A 21 -7.69 -1.03 -2.99
N ALA A 22 -6.82 -1.41 -3.93
CA ALA A 22 -6.05 -0.44 -4.70
C ALA A 22 -6.98 0.46 -5.52
N ALA A 23 -7.98 -0.12 -6.18
CA ALA A 23 -8.97 0.64 -6.94
C ALA A 23 -9.79 1.55 -6.04
N GLN A 24 -10.21 1.06 -4.86
CA GLN A 24 -10.96 1.86 -3.89
C GLN A 24 -10.11 3.03 -3.36
N ALA A 25 -8.84 2.79 -3.09
CA ALA A 25 -7.94 3.83 -2.59
C ALA A 25 -7.80 4.96 -3.63
N ALA A 26 -7.64 4.61 -4.89
CA ALA A 26 -7.54 5.60 -5.96
C ALA A 26 -8.84 6.42 -6.07
N ALA A 27 -9.99 5.76 -5.98
CA ALA A 27 -11.28 6.44 -6.06
C ALA A 27 -11.52 7.36 -4.87
N LYS A 28 -11.18 6.92 -3.65
CA LYS A 28 -11.37 7.73 -2.44
C LYS A 28 -10.44 8.93 -2.37
N ALA A 29 -9.27 8.84 -2.99
CA ALA A 29 -8.30 9.93 -2.98
C ALA A 29 -8.60 11.01 -4.01
N GLU A 30 -9.53 10.76 -4.94
CA GLU A 30 -9.88 11.70 -5.99
C GLU A 30 -10.23 13.07 -5.43
N GLY A 31 -9.58 14.11 -5.97
CA GLY A 31 -9.77 15.48 -5.49
C GLY A 31 -8.83 15.90 -4.37
N MET A 32 -8.19 14.95 -3.67
CA MET A 32 -7.24 15.25 -2.59
C MET A 32 -5.82 14.83 -2.94
N ALA A 33 -5.69 13.72 -3.66
CA ALA A 33 -4.40 13.18 -4.04
C ALA A 33 -4.53 12.41 -5.36
N THR A 34 -3.42 12.21 -6.04
CA THR A 34 -3.37 11.35 -7.21
C THR A 34 -2.73 10.04 -6.80
N VAL A 35 -3.47 8.95 -6.99
CA VAL A 35 -2.99 7.61 -6.68
C VAL A 35 -2.90 6.81 -7.97
N THR A 36 -1.70 6.37 -8.30
CA THR A 36 -1.45 5.56 -9.49
C THR A 36 -0.97 4.20 -9.05
N THR A 37 -1.57 3.15 -9.59
CA THR A 37 -1.26 1.77 -9.24
C THR A 37 -0.74 1.04 -10.46
N ARG A 38 0.34 0.28 -10.29
CA ARG A 38 0.97 -0.46 -11.37
C ARG A 38 1.39 -1.83 -10.87
N PHE A 39 0.96 -2.88 -11.57
CA PHE A 39 1.38 -4.24 -11.26
C PHE A 39 2.53 -4.64 -12.17
N SER A 40 3.67 -5.03 -11.58
CA SER A 40 4.78 -5.59 -12.35
C SER A 40 4.57 -7.08 -12.64
N ASP A 41 3.88 -7.76 -11.73
CA ASP A 41 3.37 -9.12 -11.92
C ASP A 41 2.17 -9.33 -10.97
N GLU A 42 1.66 -10.56 -10.84
CA GLU A 42 0.48 -10.83 -10.03
C GLU A 42 0.69 -10.57 -8.53
N ASP A 43 1.92 -10.63 -8.06
CA ASP A 43 2.24 -10.52 -6.63
C ASP A 43 2.99 -9.25 -6.26
N HIS A 44 3.32 -8.41 -7.23
CA HIS A 44 4.07 -7.18 -7.02
C HIS A 44 3.36 -5.97 -7.59
N MET A 45 3.19 -4.96 -6.76
CA MET A 45 2.51 -3.73 -7.14
C MET A 45 3.31 -2.52 -6.66
N VAL A 46 3.29 -1.45 -7.44
CA VAL A 46 3.81 -0.16 -7.01
C VAL A 46 2.65 0.82 -7.00
N MET A 47 2.45 1.47 -5.87
CA MET A 47 1.45 2.51 -5.72
C MET A 47 2.17 3.84 -5.51
N THR A 48 1.90 4.81 -6.38
CA THR A 48 2.46 6.15 -6.29
C THR A 48 1.38 7.10 -5.83
N VAL A 49 1.62 7.79 -4.72
CA VAL A 49 0.68 8.76 -4.15
C VAL A 49 1.30 10.14 -4.23
N SER A 50 0.62 11.06 -4.90
CA SER A 50 1.06 12.46 -5.03
C SER A 50 0.01 13.38 -4.41
N ALA A 51 0.42 14.20 -3.44
CA ALA A 51 -0.44 15.15 -2.77
C ALA A 51 0.37 16.30 -2.22
N MET A 52 -0.12 17.52 -2.34
CA MET A 52 0.46 18.71 -1.71
C MET A 52 1.94 18.93 -2.05
N GLY A 53 2.34 18.60 -3.27
CA GLY A 53 3.73 18.75 -3.72
C GLY A 53 4.66 17.62 -3.31
N TYR A 54 4.15 16.59 -2.65
CA TYR A 54 4.92 15.41 -2.25
C TYR A 54 4.52 14.21 -3.07
N THR A 55 5.48 13.33 -3.33
CA THR A 55 5.23 12.07 -4.03
C THR A 55 5.85 10.94 -3.22
N LEU A 56 5.07 9.92 -2.93
CA LEU A 56 5.51 8.73 -2.21
C LEU A 56 5.28 7.49 -3.07
N ASP A 57 6.29 6.63 -3.14
CA ASP A 57 6.18 5.35 -3.82
C ASP A 57 6.09 4.25 -2.77
N CYS A 58 5.07 3.40 -2.91
CA CYS A 58 4.87 2.23 -2.05
C CYS A 58 5.03 0.98 -2.89
N GLY A 59 6.02 0.16 -2.58
CA GLY A 59 6.16 -1.16 -3.15
C GLY A 59 5.39 -2.17 -2.31
N ILE A 60 4.57 -2.97 -2.95
CA ILE A 60 3.76 -3.98 -2.26
C ILE A 60 4.04 -5.34 -2.88
N GLU A 61 4.45 -6.29 -2.03
CA GLU A 61 4.69 -7.67 -2.43
C GLU A 61 3.75 -8.59 -1.66
N LEU A 62 3.02 -9.41 -2.40
CA LEU A 62 2.17 -10.42 -1.82
C LEU A 62 2.95 -11.74 -1.75
N ALA A 63 3.48 -12.05 -0.57
CA ALA A 63 4.15 -13.31 -0.31
C ALA A 63 3.12 -14.35 0.14
N GLU A 64 3.55 -15.60 0.25
CA GLU A 64 2.65 -16.71 0.57
C GLU A 64 1.93 -16.52 1.90
N LYS A 65 2.63 -16.04 2.94
CA LYS A 65 2.06 -15.90 4.29
C LYS A 65 2.08 -14.49 4.83
N GLU A 66 2.52 -13.51 4.03
CA GLU A 66 2.55 -12.13 4.48
C GLU A 66 2.42 -11.16 3.32
N LEU A 67 1.94 -9.98 3.64
CA LEU A 67 1.94 -8.84 2.74
C LEU A 67 3.08 -7.92 3.17
N VAL A 68 4.01 -7.63 2.25
CA VAL A 68 5.15 -6.77 2.54
C VAL A 68 4.95 -5.43 1.86
N VAL A 69 5.03 -4.35 2.63
CA VAL A 69 4.90 -2.99 2.12
C VAL A 69 6.19 -2.25 2.38
N GLU A 70 6.78 -1.69 1.32
CA GLU A 70 7.98 -0.86 1.41
C GLU A 70 7.63 0.55 0.96
N VAL A 71 7.94 1.54 1.81
CA VAL A 71 7.70 2.94 1.52
C VAL A 71 9.00 3.71 1.67
N ASP A 72 9.35 4.47 0.64
CA ASP A 72 10.49 5.35 0.69
C ASP A 72 9.99 6.74 1.12
N ILE A 73 10.22 7.08 2.39
CA ILE A 73 9.76 8.34 2.96
C ILE A 73 10.88 9.37 2.86
N PRO A 74 10.66 10.48 2.12
CA PRO A 74 11.65 11.56 2.07
C PRO A 74 12.00 12.07 3.47
N ALA A 75 13.26 12.45 3.68
CA ALA A 75 13.73 12.92 4.97
C ALA A 75 12.89 14.07 5.53
N ARG A 76 12.42 14.98 4.67
CA ARG A 76 11.58 16.12 5.07
C ARG A 76 10.20 15.70 5.60
N LEU A 77 9.78 14.46 5.36
CA LEU A 77 8.53 13.90 5.87
C LEU A 77 8.75 12.96 7.05
N GLY A 78 9.95 12.92 7.60
CA GLY A 78 10.30 12.04 8.72
C GLY A 78 9.39 12.23 9.94
N PHE A 79 8.88 13.44 10.17
CA PHE A 79 7.96 13.73 11.26
C PHE A 79 6.62 12.96 11.13
N ALA A 80 6.23 12.59 9.91
CA ALA A 80 4.98 11.88 9.65
C ALA A 80 5.15 10.36 9.58
N LYS A 81 6.38 9.85 9.77
CA LYS A 81 6.70 8.44 9.59
C LYS A 81 5.82 7.50 10.41
N ARG A 82 5.61 7.81 11.69
CA ARG A 82 4.77 6.97 12.56
C ARG A 82 3.31 6.96 12.12
N MET A 83 2.81 8.11 11.69
CA MET A 83 1.43 8.21 11.21
C MET A 83 1.26 7.39 9.93
N ILE A 84 2.21 7.49 9.01
CA ILE A 84 2.19 6.75 7.76
C ILE A 84 2.25 5.24 8.03
N GLU A 85 3.13 4.81 8.92
CA GLU A 85 3.25 3.41 9.32
C GLU A 85 1.95 2.89 9.91
N GLY A 86 1.33 3.65 10.82
CA GLY A 86 0.06 3.27 11.44
C GLY A 86 -1.06 3.13 10.41
N MET A 87 -1.14 4.05 9.47
CA MET A 87 -2.13 3.99 8.39
C MET A 87 -1.94 2.75 7.51
N ILE A 88 -0.71 2.46 7.13
CA ILE A 88 -0.40 1.31 6.29
C ILE A 88 -0.77 0.01 7.01
N ARG A 89 -0.42 -0.12 8.28
CA ARG A 89 -0.78 -1.30 9.07
C ARG A 89 -2.28 -1.48 9.17
N GLU A 90 -2.99 -0.43 9.52
CA GLU A 90 -4.45 -0.47 9.67
C GLU A 90 -5.13 -0.89 8.37
N LYS A 91 -4.76 -0.25 7.25
CA LYS A 91 -5.35 -0.57 5.96
C LYS A 91 -4.99 -1.97 5.49
N SER A 92 -3.75 -2.39 5.72
CA SER A 92 -3.29 -3.73 5.33
C SER A 92 -3.98 -4.82 6.16
N GLU A 93 -4.13 -4.61 7.45
CA GLU A 93 -4.83 -5.57 8.32
C GLU A 93 -6.29 -5.71 7.91
N LYS A 94 -6.97 -4.62 7.59
CA LYS A 94 -8.35 -4.66 7.10
C LYS A 94 -8.47 -5.40 5.78
N LEU A 95 -7.49 -5.24 4.90
CA LEU A 95 -7.47 -5.93 3.62
C LEU A 95 -7.38 -7.44 3.83
N LEU A 96 -6.62 -7.87 4.83
CA LEU A 96 -6.29 -9.27 5.06
C LEU A 96 -7.28 -10.00 6.01
N THR A 97 -8.18 -9.30 6.60
CA THR A 97 -9.24 -9.87 7.42
C THR A 97 -10.57 -9.86 6.65
#